data_f7c4aab758114209d2b628790c01b730
#
_entry.id   f7c4aab758114209d2b628790c01b730
#
_cell.length_a   1.000
_cell.length_b   1.000
_cell.length_c   1.000
_cell.angle_alpha   90.00
_cell.angle_beta   90.00
_cell.angle_gamma   90.00
#
_symmetry.space_group_name_H-M   'P 1'
#
loop_
_entity.id
_entity.type
_entity.pdbx_description
1 polymer ?
#
loop_
_entity_poly.entity_id
_entity_poly.type
_entity_poly.pdbx_seq_one_letter_code
_entity_poly.pdbx_strand_id
1 'polypeptide(L)'
;GGLVIALTGGATTVYVVTAAALIATAMRLASLRLRPFVRTTEKITRESLLAGLSFVRRTKVILAASTLDLFAVLFGGATALLPIFAKDVLEVGPSGLGSLRAAPAAGAVLAALILAHRPPFRRAGPTLLVAVAGFGAATIGFGLSRSLPLSLCFLAALGALDAISMVVRDTLLLTKTPDALRGRVTSVEFVFVGLSNQLGEFESGMVAALIGAVGAVIVGGVGTLIVVPIVALAWPELRRLGRIEPDVG
;
A
#
# COMPACT_ATOMS: atom_id res chain seq x y z
N GLY A 1 4.40 18.53 -6.00
CA GLY A 1 4.33 18.85 -7.45
C GLY A 1 3.24 19.85 -7.75
N GLY A 2 1.95 19.56 -7.44
CA GLY A 2 0.81 20.41 -7.79
C GLY A 2 0.91 21.85 -7.28
N LEU A 3 1.33 22.06 -6.03
CA LEU A 3 1.53 23.38 -5.45
C LEU A 3 2.65 24.17 -6.19
N VAL A 4 3.75 23.50 -6.52
CA VAL A 4 4.87 24.11 -7.24
C VAL A 4 4.41 24.52 -8.65
N ILE A 5 3.64 23.67 -9.35
CA ILE A 5 3.07 24.00 -10.65
C ILE A 5 2.13 25.21 -10.54
N ALA A 6 1.29 25.25 -9.51
CA ALA A 6 0.37 26.37 -9.29
C ALA A 6 1.11 27.69 -9.01
N LEU A 7 2.24 27.65 -8.30
CA LEU A 7 3.05 28.84 -7.99
C LEU A 7 3.96 29.29 -9.13
N THR A 8 4.45 28.36 -9.96
CA THR A 8 5.45 28.66 -10.99
C THR A 8 4.89 28.68 -12.41
N GLY A 9 3.61 28.32 -12.58
CA GLY A 9 2.93 28.30 -13.88
C GLY A 9 3.41 27.20 -14.85
N GLY A 10 4.32 26.30 -14.40
CA GLY A 10 4.84 25.27 -15.31
C GLY A 10 5.44 24.05 -14.60
N ALA A 11 5.44 22.92 -15.30
CA ALA A 11 5.99 21.66 -14.79
C ALA A 11 7.54 21.65 -14.76
N THR A 12 8.20 22.52 -15.50
CA THR A 12 9.67 22.57 -15.64
C THR A 12 10.37 22.69 -14.28
N THR A 13 9.87 23.57 -13.41
CA THR A 13 10.43 23.76 -12.06
C THR A 13 10.37 22.49 -11.22
N VAL A 14 9.27 21.72 -11.36
CA VAL A 14 9.13 20.43 -10.64
C VAL A 14 10.18 19.44 -11.13
N TYR A 15 10.41 19.33 -12.43
CA TYR A 15 11.43 18.45 -13.00
C TYR A 15 12.84 18.84 -12.57
N VAL A 16 13.16 20.14 -12.57
CA VAL A 16 14.47 20.65 -12.13
C VAL A 16 14.71 20.32 -10.65
N VAL A 17 13.75 20.60 -9.78
CA VAL A 17 13.85 20.30 -8.34
C VAL A 17 14.00 18.80 -8.10
N THR A 18 13.22 17.98 -8.82
CA THR A 18 13.30 16.52 -8.72
C THR A 18 14.64 16.01 -9.18
N ALA A 19 15.15 16.49 -10.32
CA ALA A 19 16.47 16.12 -10.83
C ALA A 19 17.58 16.51 -9.86
N ALA A 20 17.55 17.71 -9.30
CA ALA A 20 18.52 18.17 -8.30
C ALA A 20 18.50 17.29 -7.03
N ALA A 21 17.29 16.93 -6.54
CA ALA A 21 17.13 16.03 -5.39
C ALA A 21 17.68 14.63 -5.67
N LEU A 22 17.42 14.08 -6.86
CA LEU A 22 17.96 12.77 -7.28
C LEU A 22 19.50 12.79 -7.38
N ILE A 23 20.07 13.84 -7.97
CA ILE A 23 21.53 14.02 -8.06
C ILE A 23 22.14 14.11 -6.65
N ALA A 24 21.55 14.92 -5.77
CA ALA A 24 22.01 15.04 -4.39
C ALA A 24 21.95 13.69 -3.65
N THR A 25 20.89 12.92 -3.85
CA THR A 25 20.74 11.57 -3.28
C THR A 25 21.79 10.62 -3.84
N ALA A 26 22.03 10.64 -5.15
CA ALA A 26 23.06 9.82 -5.79
C ALA A 26 24.47 10.15 -5.28
N MET A 27 24.80 11.44 -5.12
CA MET A 27 26.08 11.87 -4.54
C MET A 27 26.24 11.40 -3.08
N ARG A 28 25.19 11.49 -2.27
CA ARG A 28 25.17 10.98 -0.89
C ARG A 28 25.40 9.47 -0.86
N LEU A 29 24.70 8.72 -1.69
CA LEU A 29 24.86 7.27 -1.82
C LEU A 29 26.29 6.89 -2.26
N ALA A 30 26.87 7.60 -3.25
CA ALA A 30 28.23 7.39 -3.71
C ALA A 30 29.28 7.69 -2.62
N SER A 31 28.98 8.59 -1.69
CA SER A 31 29.87 8.92 -0.56
C SER A 31 29.81 7.90 0.59
N LEU A 32 28.84 6.98 0.60
CA LEU A 32 28.73 5.95 1.63
C LEU A 32 29.82 4.88 1.44
N ARG A 33 30.70 4.78 2.41
CA ARG A 33 31.66 3.67 2.51
C ARG A 33 30.94 2.44 3.04
N LEU A 34 30.37 1.65 2.15
CA LEU A 34 29.74 0.38 2.51
C LEU A 34 30.82 -0.61 2.96
N ARG A 35 30.60 -1.27 4.09
CA ARG A 35 31.43 -2.44 4.45
C ARG A 35 31.26 -3.50 3.36
N PRO A 36 32.36 -4.20 2.96
CA PRO A 36 32.24 -5.25 1.96
C PRO A 36 31.25 -6.31 2.45
N PHE A 37 30.11 -6.35 1.76
CA PHE A 37 29.11 -7.40 1.98
C PHE A 37 29.60 -8.65 1.25
N VAL A 38 29.83 -9.73 2.00
CA VAL A 38 30.12 -11.04 1.39
C VAL A 38 28.83 -11.46 0.66
N ARG A 39 28.83 -11.23 -0.66
CA ARG A 39 27.78 -11.75 -1.52
C ARG A 39 27.85 -13.27 -1.45
N THR A 40 26.92 -13.89 -0.75
CA THR A 40 26.57 -15.28 -1.02
C THR A 40 26.01 -15.31 -2.44
N THR A 41 26.84 -15.70 -3.40
CA THR A 41 26.49 -15.82 -4.82
C THR A 41 25.61 -17.07 -5.00
N GLU A 42 24.47 -17.14 -4.33
CA GLU A 42 23.47 -18.11 -4.72
C GLU A 42 22.89 -17.63 -6.06
N LYS A 43 23.15 -18.40 -7.12
CA LYS A 43 22.57 -18.16 -8.43
C LYS A 43 21.03 -18.12 -8.27
N ILE A 44 20.42 -17.05 -8.77
CA ILE A 44 18.95 -16.98 -8.86
C ILE A 44 18.52 -18.06 -9.84
N THR A 45 18.18 -19.24 -9.33
CA THR A 45 17.63 -20.34 -10.09
C THR A 45 16.12 -20.30 -10.02
N ARG A 46 15.42 -20.89 -11.00
CA ARG A 46 13.96 -21.03 -10.94
C ARG A 46 13.53 -21.71 -9.62
N GLU A 47 14.29 -22.67 -9.15
CA GLU A 47 14.07 -23.34 -7.85
C GLU A 47 14.15 -22.38 -6.68
N SER A 48 15.06 -21.39 -6.71
CA SER A 48 15.19 -20.40 -5.64
C SER A 48 14.00 -19.43 -5.58
N LEU A 49 13.43 -19.05 -6.72
CA LEU A 49 12.20 -18.23 -6.79
C LEU A 49 10.99 -19.04 -6.35
N LEU A 50 10.88 -20.30 -6.78
CA LEU A 50 9.82 -21.19 -6.36
C LEU A 50 9.88 -21.52 -4.86
N ALA A 51 11.06 -21.51 -4.24
CA ALA A 51 11.22 -21.71 -2.81
C ALA A 51 10.54 -20.58 -2.00
N GLY A 52 10.68 -19.32 -2.41
CA GLY A 52 9.96 -18.20 -1.79
C GLY A 52 8.44 -18.34 -1.88
N LEU A 53 7.93 -18.64 -3.08
CA LEU A 53 6.51 -18.86 -3.31
C LEU A 53 5.97 -20.08 -2.53
N SER A 54 6.74 -21.17 -2.51
CA SER A 54 6.39 -22.35 -1.73
C SER A 54 6.32 -22.06 -0.23
N PHE A 55 7.25 -21.27 0.29
CA PHE A 55 7.24 -20.84 1.69
C PHE A 55 5.99 -19.99 2.02
N VAL A 56 5.67 -18.98 1.20
CA VAL A 56 4.46 -18.15 1.35
C VAL A 56 3.22 -19.03 1.35
N ARG A 57 3.10 -19.99 0.41
CA ARG A 57 1.95 -20.90 0.34
C ARG A 57 1.83 -21.83 1.54
N ARG A 58 2.94 -22.28 2.11
CA ARG A 58 2.95 -23.17 3.29
C ARG A 58 2.69 -22.43 4.58
N THR A 59 3.04 -21.15 4.67
CA THR A 59 2.86 -20.33 5.87
C THR A 59 1.49 -19.64 5.80
N LYS A 60 0.46 -20.32 6.31
CA LYS A 60 -0.95 -19.90 6.21
C LYS A 60 -1.20 -18.45 6.60
N VAL A 61 -0.50 -17.94 7.63
CA VAL A 61 -0.70 -16.57 8.12
C VAL A 61 -0.13 -15.55 7.11
N ILE A 62 1.03 -15.83 6.52
CA ILE A 62 1.61 -14.99 5.47
C ILE A 62 0.71 -15.02 4.23
N LEU A 63 0.30 -16.22 3.79
CA LEU A 63 -0.60 -16.38 2.65
C LEU A 63 -1.90 -15.61 2.85
N ALA A 64 -2.50 -15.68 4.04
CA ALA A 64 -3.73 -14.95 4.37
C ALA A 64 -3.52 -13.43 4.33
N ALA A 65 -2.41 -12.94 4.90
CA ALA A 65 -2.10 -11.52 4.91
C ALA A 65 -1.83 -10.99 3.49
N SER A 66 -1.03 -11.71 2.68
CA SER A 66 -0.77 -11.34 1.28
C SER A 66 -2.01 -11.44 0.41
N THR A 67 -2.88 -12.43 0.62
CA THR A 67 -4.16 -12.55 -0.09
C THR A 67 -5.09 -11.39 0.25
N LEU A 68 -5.19 -11.02 1.53
CA LEU A 68 -5.99 -9.90 1.97
C LEU A 68 -5.52 -8.59 1.32
N ASP A 69 -4.21 -8.36 1.29
CA ASP A 69 -3.62 -7.18 0.66
C ASP A 69 -3.82 -7.16 -0.86
N LEU A 70 -3.57 -8.28 -1.53
CA LEU A 70 -3.76 -8.41 -2.97
C LEU A 70 -5.17 -7.95 -3.38
N PHE A 71 -6.18 -8.46 -2.70
CA PHE A 71 -7.56 -8.08 -3.01
C PHE A 71 -7.93 -6.68 -2.54
N ALA A 72 -7.38 -6.22 -1.40
CA ALA A 72 -7.59 -4.86 -0.94
C ALA A 72 -7.02 -3.83 -1.93
N VAL A 73 -5.83 -4.10 -2.48
CA VAL A 73 -5.19 -3.25 -3.50
C VAL A 73 -5.91 -3.38 -4.84
N LEU A 74 -6.28 -4.60 -5.25
CA LEU A 74 -7.02 -4.84 -6.49
C LEU A 74 -8.32 -4.04 -6.53
N PHE A 75 -9.10 -4.07 -5.47
CA PHE A 75 -10.35 -3.32 -5.35
C PHE A 75 -10.16 -1.88 -4.87
N GLY A 76 -8.99 -1.54 -4.33
CA GLY A 76 -8.68 -0.22 -3.76
C GLY A 76 -8.26 0.85 -4.75
N GLY A 77 -8.46 0.66 -6.06
CA GLY A 77 -7.94 1.53 -7.12
C GLY A 77 -8.47 2.98 -7.19
N ALA A 78 -9.03 3.51 -6.10
CA ALA A 78 -9.53 4.87 -6.01
C ALA A 78 -8.49 5.94 -6.41
N THR A 79 -7.20 5.67 -6.17
CA THR A 79 -6.11 6.60 -6.50
C THR A 79 -5.89 6.78 -7.99
N ALA A 80 -6.17 5.76 -8.82
CA ALA A 80 -6.12 5.83 -10.27
C ALA A 80 -7.19 6.78 -10.83
N LEU A 81 -8.32 6.90 -10.14
CA LEU A 81 -9.46 7.71 -10.56
C LEU A 81 -9.42 9.16 -10.04
N LEU A 82 -8.42 9.54 -9.24
CA LEU A 82 -8.27 10.89 -8.69
C LEU A 82 -8.32 12.02 -9.75
N PRO A 83 -7.73 11.87 -10.96
CA PRO A 83 -7.85 12.89 -11.99
C PRO A 83 -9.31 13.13 -12.42
N ILE A 84 -10.11 12.08 -12.56
CA ILE A 84 -11.53 12.16 -12.91
C ILE A 84 -12.32 12.81 -11.76
N PHE A 85 -12.05 12.37 -10.51
CA PHE A 85 -12.69 12.99 -9.33
C PHE A 85 -12.37 14.48 -9.21
N ALA A 86 -11.12 14.89 -9.44
CA ALA A 86 -10.72 16.29 -9.34
C ALA A 86 -11.39 17.16 -10.42
N LYS A 87 -11.57 16.61 -11.64
CA LYS A 87 -12.12 17.33 -12.77
C LYS A 87 -13.66 17.33 -12.78
N ASP A 88 -14.27 16.14 -12.67
CA ASP A 88 -15.67 15.93 -13.01
C ASP A 88 -16.59 15.79 -11.78
N VAL A 89 -16.03 15.51 -10.59
CA VAL A 89 -16.81 15.30 -9.36
C VAL A 89 -16.67 16.45 -8.37
N LEU A 90 -15.43 16.92 -8.18
CA LEU A 90 -15.11 17.96 -7.19
C LEU A 90 -14.83 19.33 -7.86
N GLU A 91 -14.57 19.37 -9.16
CA GLU A 91 -14.29 20.57 -9.96
C GLU A 91 -13.19 21.48 -9.37
N VAL A 92 -12.11 20.86 -8.82
CA VAL A 92 -11.11 21.56 -8.00
C VAL A 92 -9.81 21.93 -8.73
N GLY A 93 -9.72 21.67 -10.01
CA GLY A 93 -8.54 22.05 -10.81
C GLY A 93 -7.23 21.35 -10.43
N PRO A 94 -6.08 21.79 -10.99
CA PRO A 94 -4.77 21.12 -10.79
C PRO A 94 -4.25 21.15 -9.34
N SER A 95 -4.49 22.24 -8.61
CA SER A 95 -4.09 22.37 -7.20
C SER A 95 -4.87 21.42 -6.30
N GLY A 96 -6.18 21.26 -6.56
CA GLY A 96 -7.03 20.30 -5.89
C GLY A 96 -6.59 18.85 -6.17
N LEU A 97 -6.26 18.52 -7.42
CA LEU A 97 -5.69 17.21 -7.76
C LEU A 97 -4.37 16.95 -7.02
N GLY A 98 -3.51 17.96 -6.92
CA GLY A 98 -2.27 17.86 -6.16
C GLY A 98 -2.49 17.53 -4.69
N SER A 99 -3.48 18.18 -4.05
CA SER A 99 -3.84 17.93 -2.65
C SER A 99 -4.48 16.55 -2.47
N LEU A 100 -5.37 16.13 -3.38
CA LEU A 100 -5.95 14.78 -3.36
C LEU A 100 -4.88 13.68 -3.46
N ARG A 101 -3.88 13.85 -4.33
CA ARG A 101 -2.74 12.91 -4.44
C ARG A 101 -1.81 12.91 -3.22
N ALA A 102 -1.70 14.05 -2.52
CA ALA A 102 -0.86 14.17 -1.33
C ALA A 102 -1.53 13.63 -0.06
N ALA A 103 -2.85 13.61 0.00
CA ALA A 103 -3.60 13.26 1.19
C ALA A 103 -3.31 11.83 1.71
N PRO A 104 -3.24 10.76 0.88
CA PRO A 104 -2.88 9.43 1.36
C PRO A 104 -1.48 9.39 1.97
N ALA A 105 -0.51 10.05 1.34
CA ALA A 105 0.86 10.12 1.86
C ALA A 105 0.92 10.85 3.21
N ALA A 106 0.16 11.94 3.37
CA ALA A 106 0.07 12.65 4.65
C ALA A 106 -0.53 11.75 5.75
N GLY A 107 -1.57 10.99 5.42
CA GLY A 107 -2.17 10.01 6.33
C GLY A 107 -1.19 8.90 6.72
N ALA A 108 -0.45 8.36 5.74
CA ALA A 108 0.57 7.33 5.96
C ALA A 108 1.69 7.83 6.88
N VAL A 109 2.18 9.05 6.68
CA VAL A 109 3.21 9.68 7.54
C VAL A 109 2.69 9.84 8.96
N LEU A 110 1.47 10.35 9.15
CA LEU A 110 0.86 10.49 10.47
C LEU A 110 0.72 9.14 11.17
N ALA A 111 0.25 8.11 10.47
CA ALA A 111 0.15 6.77 11.00
C ALA A 111 1.54 6.21 11.39
N ALA A 112 2.54 6.36 10.53
CA ALA A 112 3.91 5.92 10.81
C ALA A 112 4.50 6.61 12.03
N LEU A 113 4.30 7.92 12.20
CA LEU A 113 4.74 8.67 13.39
C LEU A 113 4.05 8.17 14.66
N ILE A 114 2.74 7.91 14.61
CA ILE A 114 1.99 7.37 15.75
C ILE A 114 2.50 5.95 16.09
N LEU A 115 2.71 5.12 15.08
CA LEU A 115 3.20 3.74 15.26
C LEU A 115 4.61 3.68 15.82
N ALA A 116 5.50 4.61 15.41
CA ALA A 116 6.86 4.69 15.92
C ALA A 116 6.94 4.94 17.44
N HIS A 117 5.91 5.56 18.02
CA HIS A 117 5.83 5.86 19.47
C HIS A 117 4.92 4.87 20.23
N ARG A 118 4.35 3.86 19.56
CA ARG A 118 3.48 2.85 20.18
C ARG A 118 4.19 1.50 20.35
N PRO A 119 3.85 0.77 21.41
CA PRO A 119 4.32 -0.61 21.56
C PRO A 119 3.75 -1.49 20.43
N PRO A 120 4.43 -2.61 20.10
CA PRO A 120 3.95 -3.56 19.10
C PRO A 120 2.52 -4.01 19.35
N PHE A 121 1.79 -4.29 18.28
CA PHE A 121 0.40 -4.69 18.35
C PHE A 121 0.23 -6.01 19.12
N ARG A 122 -0.63 -5.98 20.14
CA ARG A 122 -0.96 -7.18 20.93
C ARG A 122 -1.81 -8.19 20.14
N ARG A 123 -2.55 -7.74 19.14
CA ARG A 123 -3.45 -8.53 18.29
C ARG A 123 -3.23 -8.13 16.83
N ALA A 124 -2.11 -8.57 16.27
CA ALA A 124 -1.68 -8.15 14.93
C ALA A 124 -2.69 -8.56 13.84
N GLY A 125 -3.23 -9.77 13.88
CA GLY A 125 -4.20 -10.24 12.91
C GLY A 125 -5.50 -9.43 12.91
N PRO A 126 -6.20 -9.28 14.06
CA PRO A 126 -7.36 -8.39 14.14
C PRO A 126 -7.06 -6.95 13.73
N THR A 127 -5.87 -6.41 14.06
CA THR A 127 -5.48 -5.06 13.63
C THR A 127 -5.39 -4.98 12.12
N LEU A 128 -4.80 -5.96 11.46
CA LEU A 128 -4.72 -6.03 9.99
C LEU A 128 -6.11 -6.07 9.36
N LEU A 129 -7.00 -6.94 9.85
CA LEU A 129 -8.38 -7.06 9.35
C LEU A 129 -9.17 -5.75 9.51
N VAL A 130 -9.05 -5.09 10.68
CA VAL A 130 -9.71 -3.80 10.95
C VAL A 130 -9.13 -2.69 10.07
N ALA A 131 -7.82 -2.66 9.87
CA ALA A 131 -7.16 -1.68 9.01
C ALA A 131 -7.66 -1.81 7.55
N VAL A 132 -7.73 -3.03 7.01
CA VAL A 132 -8.23 -3.25 5.64
C VAL A 132 -9.76 -3.00 5.54
N ALA A 133 -10.53 -3.34 6.55
CA ALA A 133 -11.95 -2.98 6.58
C ALA A 133 -12.15 -1.46 6.62
N GLY A 134 -11.39 -0.76 7.45
CA GLY A 134 -11.39 0.69 7.50
C GLY A 134 -10.96 1.32 6.17
N PHE A 135 -9.95 0.75 5.50
CA PHE A 135 -9.53 1.17 4.16
C PHE A 135 -10.70 1.07 3.16
N GLY A 136 -11.41 -0.06 3.11
CA GLY A 136 -12.59 -0.22 2.25
C GLY A 136 -13.71 0.78 2.59
N ALA A 137 -13.97 1.02 3.88
CA ALA A 137 -14.95 2.01 4.31
C ALA A 137 -14.55 3.45 3.95
N ALA A 138 -13.27 3.80 4.11
CA ALA A 138 -12.73 5.10 3.70
C ALA A 138 -12.80 5.29 2.18
N THR A 139 -12.57 4.22 1.40
CA THR A 139 -12.73 4.22 -0.06
C THR A 139 -14.18 4.54 -0.44
N ILE A 140 -15.17 3.91 0.18
CA ILE A 140 -16.59 4.22 -0.05
C ILE A 140 -16.89 5.67 0.34
N GLY A 141 -16.41 6.11 1.51
CA GLY A 141 -16.61 7.48 1.99
C GLY A 141 -16.04 8.50 1.01
N PHE A 142 -14.85 8.25 0.44
CA PHE A 142 -14.27 9.06 -0.63
C PHE A 142 -15.16 9.08 -1.88
N GLY A 143 -15.64 7.91 -2.34
CA GLY A 143 -16.51 7.80 -3.51
C GLY A 143 -17.82 8.58 -3.36
N LEU A 144 -18.36 8.66 -2.16
CA LEU A 144 -19.60 9.40 -1.84
C LEU A 144 -19.34 10.89 -1.60
N SER A 145 -18.10 11.29 -1.35
CA SER A 145 -17.76 12.68 -1.02
C SER A 145 -17.97 13.62 -2.22
N ARG A 146 -18.50 14.79 -1.94
CA ARG A 146 -18.71 15.89 -2.91
C ARG A 146 -18.01 17.17 -2.49
N SER A 147 -17.19 17.13 -1.46
CA SER A 147 -16.42 18.28 -1.00
C SER A 147 -14.94 17.95 -0.87
N LEU A 148 -14.08 18.87 -1.28
CA LEU A 148 -12.62 18.67 -1.20
C LEU A 148 -12.13 18.37 0.23
N PRO A 149 -12.53 19.09 1.29
CA PRO A 149 -12.07 18.78 2.64
C PRO A 149 -12.43 17.37 3.10
N LEU A 150 -13.65 16.92 2.83
CA LEU A 150 -14.11 15.59 3.20
C LEU A 150 -13.37 14.50 2.40
N SER A 151 -13.17 14.72 1.10
CA SER A 151 -12.36 13.85 0.25
C SER A 151 -10.93 13.71 0.75
N LEU A 152 -10.29 14.81 1.17
CA LEU A 152 -8.95 14.81 1.75
C LEU A 152 -8.91 14.02 3.06
N CYS A 153 -9.92 14.15 3.93
CA CYS A 153 -10.02 13.37 5.16
C CYS A 153 -10.11 11.87 4.89
N PHE A 154 -10.97 11.44 3.96
CA PHE A 154 -11.09 10.02 3.61
C PHE A 154 -9.83 9.48 2.95
N LEU A 155 -9.18 10.23 2.06
CA LEU A 155 -7.93 9.81 1.43
C LEU A 155 -6.79 9.75 2.44
N ALA A 156 -6.72 10.68 3.40
CA ALA A 156 -5.74 10.60 4.48
C ALA A 156 -5.99 9.40 5.40
N ALA A 157 -7.26 9.12 5.74
CA ALA A 157 -7.63 7.93 6.49
C ALA A 157 -7.26 6.63 5.74
N LEU A 158 -7.51 6.58 4.43
CA LEU A 158 -7.14 5.49 3.55
C LEU A 158 -5.62 5.24 3.60
N GLY A 159 -4.81 6.28 3.41
CA GLY A 159 -3.35 6.16 3.48
C GLY A 159 -2.84 5.77 4.88
N ALA A 160 -3.47 6.25 5.95
CA ALA A 160 -3.13 5.86 7.32
C ALA A 160 -3.42 4.37 7.59
N LEU A 161 -4.57 3.87 7.14
CA LEU A 161 -4.98 2.49 7.32
C LEU A 161 -4.13 1.53 6.48
N ASP A 162 -3.77 1.94 5.26
CA ASP A 162 -2.83 1.21 4.41
C ASP A 162 -1.45 1.10 5.06
N ALA A 163 -0.92 2.19 5.61
CA ALA A 163 0.36 2.18 6.33
C ALA A 163 0.33 1.26 7.56
N ILE A 164 -0.79 1.21 8.31
CA ILE A 164 -0.96 0.26 9.43
C ILE A 164 -0.93 -1.18 8.91
N SER A 165 -1.67 -1.46 7.82
CA SER A 165 -1.70 -2.78 7.17
C SER A 165 -0.31 -3.21 6.73
N MET A 166 0.43 -2.33 6.05
CA MET A 166 1.79 -2.55 5.57
C MET A 166 2.74 -2.89 6.73
N VAL A 167 2.75 -2.09 7.82
CA VAL A 167 3.62 -2.33 8.98
C VAL A 167 3.35 -3.69 9.62
N VAL A 168 2.08 -4.06 9.79
CA VAL A 168 1.73 -5.38 10.37
C VAL A 168 2.20 -6.51 9.45
N ARG A 169 1.97 -6.40 8.16
CA ARG A 169 2.33 -7.40 7.15
C ARG A 169 3.85 -7.55 7.03
N ASP A 170 4.57 -6.44 6.91
CA ASP A 170 6.04 -6.46 6.81
C ASP A 170 6.67 -7.04 8.08
N THR A 171 6.16 -6.68 9.26
CA THR A 171 6.62 -7.25 10.53
C THR A 171 6.37 -8.76 10.57
N LEU A 172 5.20 -9.22 10.13
CA LEU A 172 4.87 -10.64 10.05
C LEU A 172 5.82 -11.37 9.10
N LEU A 173 6.04 -10.81 7.93
CA LEU A 173 6.94 -11.38 6.92
C LEU A 173 8.37 -11.52 7.46
N LEU A 174 8.90 -10.44 8.05
CA LEU A 174 10.27 -10.42 8.58
C LEU A 174 10.47 -11.36 9.76
N THR A 175 9.48 -11.50 10.64
CA THR A 175 9.60 -12.32 11.84
C THR A 175 9.36 -13.81 11.59
N LYS A 176 8.47 -14.16 10.65
CA LYS A 176 8.12 -15.55 10.33
C LYS A 176 8.95 -16.15 9.20
N THR A 177 9.79 -15.37 8.54
CA THR A 177 10.61 -15.87 7.44
C THR A 177 12.04 -16.07 7.91
N PRO A 178 12.60 -17.30 7.76
CA PRO A 178 14.00 -17.58 8.04
C PRO A 178 14.93 -16.66 7.23
N ASP A 179 16.06 -16.26 7.81
CA ASP A 179 17.02 -15.32 7.20
C ASP A 179 17.43 -15.74 5.78
N ALA A 180 17.67 -17.04 5.56
CA ALA A 180 18.04 -17.59 4.27
C ALA A 180 16.96 -17.43 3.17
N LEU A 181 15.69 -17.22 3.53
CA LEU A 181 14.57 -17.06 2.60
C LEU A 181 14.04 -15.64 2.51
N ARG A 182 14.45 -14.72 3.40
CA ARG A 182 13.90 -13.35 3.46
C ARG A 182 13.93 -12.64 2.12
N GLY A 183 15.08 -12.60 1.44
CA GLY A 183 15.19 -11.93 0.15
C GLY A 183 14.26 -12.53 -0.91
N ARG A 184 14.09 -13.86 -0.91
CA ARG A 184 13.23 -14.55 -1.87
C ARG A 184 11.75 -14.29 -1.60
N VAL A 185 11.35 -14.33 -0.33
CA VAL A 185 9.96 -14.06 0.09
C VAL A 185 9.61 -12.59 -0.16
N THR A 186 10.51 -11.65 0.17
CA THR A 186 10.32 -10.23 -0.11
C THR A 186 10.20 -9.95 -1.62
N SER A 187 10.99 -10.65 -2.46
CA SER A 187 10.87 -10.52 -3.93
C SER A 187 9.52 -11.01 -4.44
N VAL A 188 9.02 -12.12 -3.90
CA VAL A 188 7.68 -12.63 -4.23
C VAL A 188 6.61 -11.61 -3.84
N GLU A 189 6.67 -11.07 -2.62
CA GLU A 189 5.74 -10.07 -2.13
C GLU A 189 5.76 -8.80 -3.00
N PHE A 190 6.95 -8.33 -3.37
CA PHE A 190 7.10 -7.16 -4.24
C PHE A 190 6.44 -7.36 -5.61
N VAL A 191 6.57 -8.55 -6.20
CA VAL A 191 5.91 -8.90 -7.46
C VAL A 191 4.39 -8.94 -7.26
N PHE A 192 3.90 -9.55 -6.18
CA PHE A 192 2.46 -9.59 -5.88
C PHE A 192 1.87 -8.20 -5.72
N VAL A 193 2.49 -7.34 -4.90
CA VAL A 193 2.04 -5.97 -4.68
C VAL A 193 2.08 -5.16 -6.00
N GLY A 194 3.18 -5.26 -6.77
CA GLY A 194 3.31 -4.57 -8.04
C GLY A 194 2.25 -5.00 -9.06
N LEU A 195 2.01 -6.30 -9.17
CA LEU A 195 0.98 -6.83 -10.07
C LEU A 195 -0.43 -6.43 -9.64
N SER A 196 -0.71 -6.49 -8.33
CA SER A 196 -2.01 -6.08 -7.77
C SER A 196 -2.31 -4.61 -8.04
N ASN A 197 -1.32 -3.73 -7.87
CA ASN A 197 -1.47 -2.31 -8.18
C ASN A 197 -1.84 -2.10 -9.66
N GLN A 198 -1.09 -2.71 -10.59
CA GLN A 198 -1.33 -2.56 -12.03
C GLN A 198 -2.70 -3.12 -12.44
N LEU A 199 -3.05 -4.30 -11.93
CA LEU A 199 -4.36 -4.91 -12.20
C LEU A 199 -5.50 -4.10 -11.58
N GLY A 200 -5.31 -3.55 -10.37
CA GLY A 200 -6.31 -2.74 -9.70
C GLY A 200 -6.55 -1.39 -10.41
N GLU A 201 -5.49 -0.75 -10.91
CA GLU A 201 -5.63 0.46 -11.72
C GLU A 201 -6.38 0.18 -13.03
N PHE A 202 -6.06 -0.93 -13.70
CA PHE A 202 -6.73 -1.36 -14.92
C PHE A 202 -8.21 -1.71 -14.67
N GLU A 203 -8.49 -2.52 -13.65
CA GLU A 203 -9.84 -2.91 -13.25
C GLU A 203 -10.68 -1.68 -12.91
N SER A 204 -10.17 -0.79 -12.07
CA SER A 204 -10.86 0.44 -11.69
C SER A 204 -11.15 1.34 -12.89
N GLY A 205 -10.24 1.41 -13.85
CA GLY A 205 -10.45 2.13 -15.11
C GLY A 205 -11.58 1.51 -15.96
N MET A 206 -11.60 0.19 -16.09
CA MET A 206 -12.66 -0.53 -16.81
C MET A 206 -14.02 -0.37 -16.14
N VAL A 207 -14.10 -0.56 -14.83
CA VAL A 207 -15.34 -0.39 -14.08
C VAL A 207 -15.83 1.05 -14.15
N ALA A 208 -14.92 2.03 -14.07
CA ALA A 208 -15.25 3.44 -14.23
C ALA A 208 -15.81 3.77 -15.62
N ALA A 209 -15.34 3.11 -16.67
CA ALA A 209 -15.89 3.26 -18.01
C ALA A 209 -17.33 2.73 -18.14
N LEU A 210 -17.70 1.71 -17.34
CA LEU A 210 -19.02 1.08 -17.38
C LEU A 210 -20.05 1.78 -16.49
N ILE A 211 -19.68 2.13 -15.27
CA ILE A 211 -20.61 2.64 -14.23
C ILE A 211 -20.21 4.01 -13.65
N GLY A 212 -19.21 4.65 -14.27
CA GLY A 212 -18.67 5.94 -13.81
C GLY A 212 -17.66 5.82 -12.67
N ALA A 213 -16.85 6.87 -12.47
CA ALA A 213 -15.77 6.86 -11.48
C ALA A 213 -16.27 6.67 -10.03
N VAL A 214 -17.39 7.30 -9.69
CA VAL A 214 -18.01 7.18 -8.37
C VAL A 214 -18.46 5.73 -8.12
N GLY A 215 -19.15 5.13 -9.10
CA GLY A 215 -19.59 3.74 -9.03
C GLY A 215 -18.42 2.77 -8.85
N ALA A 216 -17.34 2.98 -9.62
CA ALA A 216 -16.13 2.15 -9.54
C ALA A 216 -15.48 2.19 -8.14
N VAL A 217 -15.32 3.39 -7.58
CA VAL A 217 -14.75 3.55 -6.22
C VAL A 217 -15.63 2.89 -5.16
N ILE A 218 -16.96 3.03 -5.26
CA ILE A 218 -17.87 2.40 -4.29
C ILE A 218 -17.82 0.87 -4.41
N VAL A 219 -17.87 0.34 -5.63
CA VAL A 219 -17.78 -1.11 -5.88
C VAL A 219 -16.45 -1.67 -5.37
N GLY A 220 -15.34 -0.96 -5.62
CA GLY A 220 -14.03 -1.32 -5.10
C GLY A 220 -13.98 -1.36 -3.57
N GLY A 221 -14.52 -0.32 -2.90
CA GLY A 221 -14.59 -0.31 -1.44
C GLY A 221 -15.49 -1.41 -0.86
N VAL A 222 -16.63 -1.71 -1.50
CA VAL A 222 -17.49 -2.83 -1.12
C VAL A 222 -16.79 -4.17 -1.33
N GLY A 223 -16.09 -4.35 -2.47
CA GLY A 223 -15.27 -5.54 -2.74
C GLY A 223 -14.24 -5.78 -1.65
N THR A 224 -13.51 -4.73 -1.26
CA THR A 224 -12.56 -4.78 -0.14
C THR A 224 -13.24 -5.22 1.17
N LEU A 225 -14.41 -4.64 1.50
CA LEU A 225 -15.16 -5.02 2.71
C LEU A 225 -15.66 -6.47 2.68
N ILE A 226 -16.00 -7.01 1.51
CA ILE A 226 -16.42 -8.41 1.34
C ILE A 226 -15.23 -9.37 1.52
N VAL A 227 -14.06 -8.99 1.03
CA VAL A 227 -12.84 -9.83 1.14
C VAL A 227 -12.41 -10.01 2.59
N VAL A 228 -12.56 -9.00 3.44
CA VAL A 228 -12.15 -9.09 4.85
C VAL A 228 -12.79 -10.27 5.60
N PRO A 229 -14.12 -10.44 5.65
CA PRO A 229 -14.72 -11.61 6.31
C PRO A 229 -14.39 -12.92 5.59
N ILE A 230 -14.29 -12.94 4.27
CA ILE A 230 -13.91 -14.14 3.53
C ILE A 230 -12.54 -14.63 3.98
N VAL A 231 -11.54 -13.75 4.02
CA VAL A 231 -10.18 -14.08 4.46
C VAL A 231 -10.16 -14.45 5.95
N ALA A 232 -10.91 -13.73 6.80
CA ALA A 232 -11.00 -14.01 8.23
C ALA A 232 -11.64 -15.39 8.53
N LEU A 233 -12.54 -15.87 7.68
CA LEU A 233 -13.17 -17.17 7.79
C LEU A 233 -12.32 -18.29 7.17
N ALA A 234 -11.70 -18.02 6.01
CA ALA A 234 -10.85 -19.00 5.31
C ALA A 234 -9.54 -19.28 6.07
N TRP A 235 -9.00 -18.30 6.78
CA TRP A 235 -7.77 -18.43 7.57
C TRP A 235 -7.98 -17.99 9.03
N PRO A 236 -8.55 -18.85 9.88
CA PRO A 236 -8.74 -18.54 11.31
C PRO A 236 -7.43 -18.22 12.04
N GLU A 237 -6.29 -18.72 11.51
CA GLU A 237 -4.95 -18.45 12.03
C GLU A 237 -4.61 -16.95 11.99
N LEU A 238 -5.01 -16.24 10.93
CA LEU A 238 -4.84 -14.79 10.85
C LEU A 238 -5.68 -14.09 11.92
N ARG A 239 -6.95 -14.44 12.06
CA ARG A 239 -7.85 -13.83 13.05
C ARG A 239 -7.37 -14.03 14.48
N ARG A 240 -6.73 -15.18 14.77
CA ARG A 240 -6.22 -15.54 16.10
C ARG A 240 -4.77 -15.06 16.32
N LEU A 241 -4.14 -14.44 15.32
CA LEU A 241 -2.77 -13.98 15.43
C LEU A 241 -2.68 -12.89 16.52
N GLY A 242 -1.96 -13.23 17.59
CA GLY A 242 -1.68 -12.34 18.70
C GLY A 242 -0.52 -11.40 18.40
N ARG A 243 0.38 -11.27 19.38
CA ARG A 243 1.63 -10.52 19.23
C ARG A 243 2.56 -11.23 18.25
N ILE A 244 3.13 -10.47 17.34
CA ILE A 244 4.16 -10.99 16.43
C ILE A 244 5.46 -11.07 17.24
N GLU A 245 5.85 -12.28 17.62
CA GLU A 245 7.13 -12.55 18.27
C GLU A 245 8.02 -13.33 17.30
N PRO A 246 9.35 -13.08 17.31
CA PRO A 246 10.27 -13.92 16.58
C PRO A 246 10.13 -15.37 17.05
N ASP A 247 10.10 -16.32 16.14
CA ASP A 247 10.21 -17.73 16.51
C ASP A 247 11.64 -17.92 17.04
N VAL A 248 11.77 -17.98 18.38
CA VAL A 248 13.01 -18.33 19.05
C VAL A 248 13.16 -19.83 18.89
N GLY A 249 13.81 -20.23 17.80
CA GLY A 249 14.23 -21.61 17.54
C GLY A 249 15.60 -21.88 18.10
#